data_9979f6f4d7cb7241bf8b81fb43c71f83
#
_entry.id   9979f6f4d7cb7241bf8b81fb43c71f83
#
_cell.length_a   1.000
_cell.length_b   1.000
_cell.length_c   1.000
_cell.angle_alpha   90.00
_cell.angle_beta   90.00
_cell.angle_gamma   90.00
#
_symmetry.space_group_name_H-M   'P 1'
#
loop_
_entity.id
_entity.type
_entity.pdbx_description
1 polymer ?
#
loop_
_entity_poly.entity_id
_entity_poly.type
_entity_poly.pdbx_seq_one_letter_code
_entity_poly.pdbx_strand_id
1 'polypeptide(L)'
;MEIVKRTLCMILTAALLACFPSAEAAGPESREDYQLRIPTEENLSENERRLDDMLTRMKQEADQLYPSTVPYAIIDWEGSLVHEELYRFCRELPKGGDLHVHDDKVIPVSRFIRILKDSGKVFIVPEEGPTYGYLYVASNAPDNAVPLNEALSSGLLSESELREILVSSDLDVPNGRWASFERLFSVVMGLQADEALLQSLYEEGFRYSCENNVDLLELRLILFGDEESVGNRIRLVRDAYYHVKDEYPNFTVRVIGTSGKNRFFEKEFAQQILRSVIHLSRDIKDEYDPANPKDFIIGIDLVNEEDASKPLSEYADFFLSDEVRESGLQTFLHAGESLRMENDNVIDAYLFGASRVGHGFNLYRFPELLQKFREKGIALEICPISNYRLGYVSDMRLHPGLIYLQQDLPVVICSDDGLFLTNAPLTDDYYAVILSWDLGIAEIKELCRNAILYGGLPEDETQALLAQWQTEWNAFVDSFAEAG
;
A
#
# COMPACT_ATOMS: atom_id res chain seq x y z
N MET A 1 -57.90 20.05 -42.40
CA MET A 1 -56.85 19.01 -42.05
C MET A 1 -55.47 19.65 -41.82
N GLU A 2 -55.11 20.71 -42.52
CA GLU A 2 -53.80 21.38 -42.41
C GLU A 2 -53.66 22.24 -41.15
N ILE A 3 -54.72 22.91 -40.71
CA ILE A 3 -54.75 23.72 -39.50
C ILE A 3 -54.56 22.85 -38.23
N VAL A 4 -55.14 21.67 -38.18
CA VAL A 4 -55.06 20.74 -37.07
C VAL A 4 -53.62 20.17 -36.96
N LYS A 5 -52.95 19.93 -38.08
CA LYS A 5 -51.55 19.48 -38.10
C LYS A 5 -50.57 20.54 -37.59
N ARG A 6 -50.80 21.81 -37.92
CA ARG A 6 -49.95 22.91 -37.43
C ARG A 6 -50.12 23.17 -35.93
N THR A 7 -51.35 23.07 -35.42
CA THR A 7 -51.61 23.23 -33.99
C THR A 7 -51.04 22.05 -33.18
N LEU A 8 -51.11 20.83 -33.71
CA LEU A 8 -50.56 19.64 -33.06
C LEU A 8 -48.99 19.69 -33.04
N CYS A 9 -48.39 20.21 -34.12
CA CYS A 9 -46.93 20.38 -34.19
C CYS A 9 -46.43 21.44 -33.21
N MET A 10 -47.16 22.56 -33.04
CA MET A 10 -46.76 23.61 -32.05
C MET A 10 -46.96 23.14 -30.60
N ILE A 11 -47.95 22.32 -30.31
CA ILE A 11 -48.17 21.77 -28.98
C ILE A 11 -47.10 20.70 -28.65
N LEU A 12 -46.69 19.87 -29.61
CA LEU A 12 -45.59 18.92 -29.42
C LEU A 12 -44.24 19.62 -29.26
N THR A 13 -43.97 20.72 -29.97
CA THR A 13 -42.72 21.50 -29.83
C THR A 13 -42.69 22.24 -28.48
N ALA A 14 -43.81 22.75 -28.00
CA ALA A 14 -43.89 23.38 -26.68
C ALA A 14 -43.78 22.36 -25.53
N ALA A 15 -44.32 21.14 -25.71
CA ALA A 15 -44.21 20.07 -24.73
C ALA A 15 -42.79 19.48 -24.67
N LEU A 16 -42.04 19.43 -25.78
CA LEU A 16 -40.64 19.01 -25.81
C LEU A 16 -39.69 20.05 -25.19
N LEU A 17 -40.02 21.35 -25.30
CA LEU A 17 -39.22 22.43 -24.65
C LEU A 17 -39.50 22.55 -23.14
N ALA A 18 -40.62 22.01 -22.64
CA ALA A 18 -40.94 22.02 -21.22
C ALA A 18 -40.36 20.82 -20.43
N CYS A 19 -39.75 19.83 -21.12
CA CYS A 19 -39.15 18.65 -20.52
C CYS A 19 -37.64 18.75 -20.34
N PHE A 20 -36.99 19.84 -20.79
CA PHE A 20 -35.62 20.12 -20.39
C PHE A 20 -35.69 20.98 -19.13
N PRO A 21 -35.10 20.54 -18.00
CA PRO A 21 -34.88 21.47 -16.91
C PRO A 21 -34.12 22.66 -17.51
N SER A 22 -34.61 23.87 -17.21
CA SER A 22 -33.84 25.09 -17.56
C SER A 22 -32.45 24.90 -17.01
N ALA A 23 -31.47 24.69 -17.89
CA ALA A 23 -30.09 24.88 -17.49
C ALA A 23 -30.06 26.32 -16.97
N GLU A 24 -29.93 26.53 -15.67
CA GLU A 24 -29.50 27.80 -15.12
C GLU A 24 -28.30 28.17 -15.99
N ALA A 25 -28.35 29.34 -16.61
CA ALA A 25 -27.24 29.81 -17.40
C ALA A 25 -26.03 29.88 -16.47
N ALA A 26 -25.15 28.85 -16.59
CA ALA A 26 -23.87 28.90 -15.92
C ALA A 26 -23.26 30.27 -16.24
N GLY A 27 -22.76 30.94 -15.22
CA GLY A 27 -22.01 32.17 -15.40
C GLY A 27 -20.89 31.95 -16.42
N PRO A 28 -20.25 32.99 -16.94
CA PRO A 28 -19.17 32.79 -17.88
C PRO A 28 -18.10 31.94 -17.21
N GLU A 29 -17.78 30.80 -17.85
CA GLU A 29 -16.73 29.92 -17.42
C GLU A 29 -15.42 30.69 -17.29
N SER A 30 -14.73 30.49 -16.17
CA SER A 30 -13.44 31.11 -15.91
C SER A 30 -12.31 30.10 -16.10
N ARG A 31 -11.08 30.58 -16.23
CA ARG A 31 -9.89 29.69 -16.27
C ARG A 31 -9.78 28.87 -14.99
N GLU A 32 -10.26 29.40 -13.87
CA GLU A 32 -10.24 28.76 -12.56
C GLU A 32 -11.16 27.54 -12.51
N ASP A 33 -12.22 27.51 -13.34
CA ASP A 33 -13.14 26.35 -13.42
C ASP A 33 -12.49 25.12 -14.04
N TYR A 34 -11.35 25.29 -14.71
CA TYR A 34 -10.58 24.23 -15.37
C TYR A 34 -9.21 24.00 -14.74
N GLN A 35 -8.92 24.60 -13.60
CA GLN A 35 -7.71 24.28 -12.85
C GLN A 35 -7.82 22.91 -12.22
N LEU A 36 -6.69 22.18 -12.21
CA LEU A 36 -6.59 20.92 -11.49
C LEU A 36 -6.90 21.18 -10.01
N ARG A 37 -7.96 20.56 -9.51
CA ARG A 37 -8.33 20.63 -8.09
C ARG A 37 -8.54 19.22 -7.58
N ILE A 38 -8.03 18.97 -6.40
CA ILE A 38 -8.38 17.79 -5.63
C ILE A 38 -9.49 18.25 -4.68
N PRO A 39 -10.69 17.65 -4.74
CA PRO A 39 -11.75 17.96 -3.79
C PRO A 39 -11.28 17.63 -2.38
N THR A 40 -11.47 18.53 -1.43
CA THR A 40 -11.24 18.29 -0.01
C THR A 40 -12.40 18.87 0.79
N GLU A 41 -12.87 18.16 1.80
CA GLU A 41 -13.91 18.65 2.70
C GLU A 41 -13.34 19.55 3.82
N GLU A 42 -12.03 19.66 3.93
CA GLU A 42 -11.33 20.25 5.07
C GLU A 42 -11.24 21.77 5.00
N ASN A 43 -11.78 22.43 6.02
CA ASN A 43 -11.52 23.82 6.30
C ASN A 43 -10.28 23.94 7.17
N LEU A 44 -9.16 24.35 6.61
CA LEU A 44 -7.90 24.51 7.31
C LEU A 44 -7.99 25.53 8.46
N SER A 45 -7.48 25.19 9.62
CA SER A 45 -7.22 26.10 10.74
C SER A 45 -6.17 27.15 10.38
N GLU A 46 -5.96 28.14 11.25
CA GLU A 46 -4.93 29.17 11.00
C GLU A 46 -3.52 28.56 10.98
N ASN A 47 -3.20 27.61 11.88
CA ASN A 47 -1.89 26.96 11.91
C ASN A 47 -1.69 26.04 10.72
N GLU A 48 -2.72 25.33 10.26
CA GLU A 48 -2.65 24.52 9.05
C GLU A 48 -2.40 25.37 7.80
N ARG A 49 -3.02 26.54 7.68
CA ARG A 49 -2.72 27.48 6.57
C ARG A 49 -1.28 28.00 6.60
N ARG A 50 -0.74 28.30 7.79
CA ARG A 50 0.68 28.66 7.92
C ARG A 50 1.58 27.51 7.50
N LEU A 51 1.24 26.28 7.90
CA LEU A 51 1.99 25.10 7.51
C LEU A 51 1.90 24.86 5.99
N ASP A 52 0.76 25.12 5.36
CA ASP A 52 0.58 25.05 3.90
C ASP A 52 1.49 26.02 3.14
N ASP A 53 1.60 27.26 3.63
CA ASP A 53 2.55 28.25 3.11
C ASP A 53 4.02 27.79 3.29
N MET A 54 4.34 27.13 4.40
CA MET A 54 5.68 26.53 4.64
C MET A 54 5.93 25.36 3.70
N LEU A 55 4.97 24.45 3.57
CA LEU A 55 5.04 23.30 2.68
C LEU A 55 5.29 23.73 1.23
N THR A 56 4.62 24.79 0.79
CA THR A 56 4.85 25.36 -0.55
C THR A 56 6.32 25.75 -0.74
N ARG A 57 6.96 26.36 0.26
CA ARG A 57 8.40 26.71 0.20
C ARG A 57 9.28 25.46 0.21
N MET A 58 9.00 24.49 1.09
CA MET A 58 9.73 23.22 1.14
C MET A 58 9.69 22.47 -0.20
N LYS A 59 8.53 22.43 -0.85
CA LYS A 59 8.39 21.82 -2.20
C LYS A 59 9.21 22.58 -3.25
N GLN A 60 9.21 23.91 -3.22
CA GLN A 60 10.02 24.71 -4.15
C GLN A 60 11.51 24.52 -3.96
N GLU A 61 11.98 24.38 -2.72
CA GLU A 61 13.37 24.08 -2.41
C GLU A 61 13.76 22.68 -2.88
N ALA A 62 12.93 21.68 -2.61
CA ALA A 62 13.12 20.31 -3.07
C ALA A 62 13.16 20.22 -4.61
N ASP A 63 12.24 20.89 -5.31
CA ASP A 63 12.20 20.91 -6.78
C ASP A 63 13.45 21.59 -7.40
N GLN A 64 14.03 22.58 -6.73
CA GLN A 64 15.29 23.20 -7.17
C GLN A 64 16.49 22.25 -7.04
N LEU A 65 16.49 21.39 -6.01
CA LEU A 65 17.54 20.39 -5.82
C LEU A 65 17.39 19.22 -6.81
N TYR A 66 16.14 18.85 -7.14
CA TYR A 66 15.82 17.64 -7.91
C TYR A 66 14.79 17.87 -9.03
N PRO A 67 15.02 18.80 -9.96
CA PRO A 67 14.00 19.43 -10.83
C PRO A 67 13.30 18.52 -11.86
N SER A 68 13.52 17.23 -11.89
CA SER A 68 12.80 16.29 -12.79
C SER A 68 12.98 14.83 -12.43
N THR A 69 13.60 14.54 -11.30
CA THR A 69 14.07 13.19 -10.97
C THR A 69 13.63 12.73 -9.58
N VAL A 70 12.54 13.28 -9.06
CA VAL A 70 12.06 13.02 -7.70
C VAL A 70 12.05 11.54 -7.33
N PRO A 71 11.50 10.62 -8.15
CA PRO A 71 11.55 9.19 -7.83
C PRO A 71 12.98 8.64 -7.81
N TYR A 72 13.86 9.10 -8.72
CA TYR A 72 15.27 8.68 -8.74
C TYR A 72 16.05 9.18 -7.53
N ALA A 73 15.78 10.41 -7.08
CA ALA A 73 16.44 10.99 -5.93
C ALA A 73 16.17 10.20 -4.65
N ILE A 74 14.93 9.80 -4.41
CA ILE A 74 14.53 9.02 -3.22
C ILE A 74 15.24 7.66 -3.17
N ILE A 75 15.43 7.05 -4.33
CA ILE A 75 15.89 5.67 -4.47
C ILE A 75 17.42 5.58 -4.46
N ASP A 76 18.10 6.53 -5.12
CA ASP A 76 19.53 6.47 -5.38
C ASP A 76 20.38 7.29 -4.37
N TRP A 77 19.73 8.09 -3.49
CA TRP A 77 20.42 9.07 -2.66
C TRP A 77 20.36 8.75 -1.17
N GLU A 78 21.04 7.69 -0.77
CA GLU A 78 21.19 7.35 0.63
C GLU A 78 21.75 8.52 1.45
N GLY A 79 20.98 8.94 2.43
CA GLY A 79 21.42 9.88 3.46
C GLY A 79 21.44 11.36 3.05
N SER A 80 21.27 11.73 1.78
CA SER A 80 21.24 13.15 1.40
C SER A 80 19.88 13.80 1.67
N LEU A 81 18.77 13.07 1.50
CA LEU A 81 17.41 13.56 1.75
C LEU A 81 17.10 13.76 3.24
N VAL A 82 17.74 13.04 4.15
CA VAL A 82 17.48 13.13 5.60
C VAL A 82 17.69 14.53 6.18
N HIS A 83 18.40 15.40 5.48
CA HIS A 83 18.66 16.80 5.86
C HIS A 83 17.70 17.79 5.20
N GLU A 84 16.85 17.34 4.32
CA GLU A 84 15.90 18.17 3.62
C GLU A 84 14.63 18.40 4.46
N GLU A 85 14.13 19.65 4.47
CA GLU A 85 13.01 20.03 5.32
C GLU A 85 11.71 19.32 4.91
N LEU A 86 11.43 19.15 3.61
CA LEU A 86 10.29 18.39 3.11
C LEU A 86 10.37 16.91 3.52
N TYR A 87 11.57 16.32 3.48
CA TYR A 87 11.74 14.93 3.91
C TYR A 87 11.52 14.77 5.42
N ARG A 88 12.02 15.73 6.22
CA ARG A 88 11.72 15.79 7.66
C ARG A 88 10.22 15.90 7.91
N PHE A 89 9.52 16.76 7.17
CA PHE A 89 8.06 16.88 7.22
C PHE A 89 7.38 15.53 6.96
N CYS A 90 7.74 14.83 5.89
CA CYS A 90 7.18 13.51 5.54
C CYS A 90 7.48 12.44 6.61
N ARG A 91 8.67 12.47 7.22
CA ARG A 91 9.02 11.54 8.29
C ARG A 91 8.22 11.79 9.56
N GLU A 92 8.00 13.06 9.93
CA GLU A 92 7.26 13.44 11.14
C GLU A 92 5.74 13.44 10.94
N LEU A 93 5.26 13.33 9.69
CA LEU A 93 3.84 13.30 9.33
C LEU A 93 3.10 12.16 10.05
N PRO A 94 1.98 12.43 10.76
CA PRO A 94 1.08 11.39 11.27
C PRO A 94 0.32 10.72 10.12
N LYS A 95 0.84 9.60 9.63
CA LYS A 95 0.34 8.93 8.43
C LYS A 95 -0.95 8.15 8.66
N GLY A 96 -1.30 7.91 9.92
CA GLY A 96 -2.50 7.19 10.33
C GLY A 96 -2.37 5.70 10.12
N GLY A 97 -2.27 5.22 8.87
CA GLY A 97 -2.16 3.79 8.59
C GLY A 97 -1.33 3.46 7.37
N ASP A 98 -0.89 2.20 7.29
CA ASP A 98 -0.42 1.55 6.07
C ASP A 98 -1.29 0.30 5.83
N LEU A 99 -2.17 0.38 4.84
CA LEU A 99 -3.21 -0.62 4.59
C LEU A 99 -2.79 -1.66 3.53
N HIS A 100 -1.60 -1.50 2.95
CA HIS A 100 -1.07 -2.41 1.94
C HIS A 100 0.43 -2.59 2.11
N VAL A 101 0.79 -3.56 2.90
CA VAL A 101 2.18 -3.98 3.10
C VAL A 101 2.26 -5.50 3.22
N HIS A 102 3.31 -6.10 2.67
CA HIS A 102 3.46 -7.54 2.61
C HIS A 102 4.43 -8.09 3.66
N ASP A 103 3.99 -9.12 4.40
CA ASP A 103 4.82 -9.91 5.32
C ASP A 103 5.78 -9.06 6.19
N ASP A 104 7.04 -9.49 6.26
CA ASP A 104 8.15 -8.82 6.95
C ASP A 104 8.82 -7.71 6.10
N LYS A 105 8.13 -7.19 5.04
CA LYS A 105 8.70 -6.21 4.10
C LYS A 105 8.48 -4.75 4.51
N VAL A 106 7.82 -4.52 5.62
CA VAL A 106 7.61 -3.17 6.18
C VAL A 106 8.89 -2.53 6.75
N ILE A 107 9.96 -3.30 6.86
CA ILE A 107 11.23 -2.91 7.48
C ILE A 107 12.18 -2.23 6.47
N PRO A 108 12.86 -1.12 6.82
CA PRO A 108 13.94 -0.57 6.01
C PRO A 108 15.11 -1.55 5.84
N VAL A 109 15.70 -1.60 4.65
CA VAL A 109 16.79 -2.54 4.33
C VAL A 109 17.98 -2.44 5.29
N SER A 110 18.31 -1.24 5.77
CA SER A 110 19.40 -1.04 6.75
C SER A 110 19.13 -1.72 8.09
N ARG A 111 17.87 -1.68 8.56
CA ARG A 111 17.43 -2.36 9.78
C ARG A 111 17.38 -3.87 9.58
N PHE A 112 16.88 -4.31 8.43
CA PHE A 112 16.87 -5.72 8.04
C PHE A 112 18.29 -6.31 8.07
N ILE A 113 19.26 -5.70 7.38
CA ILE A 113 20.67 -6.12 7.38
C ILE A 113 21.25 -6.17 8.81
N ARG A 114 20.95 -5.17 9.64
CA ARG A 114 21.39 -5.14 11.04
C ARG A 114 20.91 -6.40 11.79
N ILE A 115 19.61 -6.74 11.70
CA ILE A 115 19.05 -7.93 12.36
C ILE A 115 19.71 -9.21 11.85
N LEU A 116 19.91 -9.34 10.55
CA LEU A 116 20.59 -10.51 9.99
C LEU A 116 22.00 -10.68 10.58
N LYS A 117 22.76 -9.59 10.69
CA LYS A 117 24.12 -9.58 11.27
C LYS A 117 24.09 -9.91 12.76
N ASP A 118 23.20 -9.27 13.52
CA ASP A 118 23.11 -9.41 14.97
C ASP A 118 22.61 -10.81 15.39
N SER A 119 21.79 -11.44 14.57
CA SER A 119 21.34 -12.81 14.81
C SER A 119 22.46 -13.84 14.82
N GLY A 120 23.51 -13.62 14.02
CA GLY A 120 24.61 -14.58 13.83
C GLY A 120 24.19 -15.93 13.22
N LYS A 121 22.95 -16.06 12.74
CA LYS A 121 22.36 -17.33 12.28
C LYS A 121 22.26 -17.44 10.76
N VAL A 122 22.55 -16.33 10.03
CA VAL A 122 22.30 -16.23 8.60
C VAL A 122 23.51 -16.68 7.79
N PHE A 123 23.22 -17.38 6.70
CA PHE A 123 24.17 -17.87 5.70
C PHE A 123 23.82 -17.22 4.34
N ILE A 124 24.85 -17.05 3.51
CA ILE A 124 24.69 -16.52 2.15
C ILE A 124 25.46 -17.39 1.16
N VAL A 125 24.95 -17.49 -0.07
CA VAL A 125 25.68 -18.11 -1.19
C VAL A 125 26.44 -17.00 -1.93
N PRO A 126 27.77 -16.87 -1.75
CA PRO A 126 28.57 -15.75 -2.29
C PRO A 126 29.17 -16.03 -3.66
N GLU A 127 28.93 -17.21 -4.26
CA GLU A 127 29.47 -17.61 -5.55
C GLU A 127 28.50 -17.31 -6.69
N GLU A 128 29.01 -16.90 -7.85
CA GLU A 128 28.21 -16.69 -9.05
C GLU A 128 27.36 -17.94 -9.38
N GLY A 129 26.09 -17.71 -9.72
CA GLY A 129 25.17 -18.78 -10.04
C GLY A 129 23.71 -18.40 -9.83
N PRO A 130 22.76 -19.30 -10.10
CA PRO A 130 21.33 -19.02 -9.96
C PRO A 130 20.91 -18.60 -8.55
N THR A 131 21.67 -19.02 -7.53
CA THR A 131 21.38 -18.75 -6.09
C THR A 131 22.38 -17.76 -5.48
N TYR A 132 23.15 -17.04 -6.29
CA TYR A 132 24.04 -16.00 -5.78
C TYR A 132 23.27 -14.97 -4.95
N GLY A 133 23.77 -14.72 -3.74
CA GLY A 133 23.17 -13.77 -2.80
C GLY A 133 21.94 -14.29 -2.05
N TYR A 134 21.51 -15.54 -2.25
CA TYR A 134 20.39 -16.11 -1.49
C TYR A 134 20.77 -16.31 -0.04
N LEU A 135 19.85 -15.96 0.87
CA LEU A 135 20.00 -16.00 2.31
C LEU A 135 19.30 -17.23 2.90
N TYR A 136 19.97 -17.87 3.83
CA TYR A 136 19.52 -19.09 4.48
C TYR A 136 19.76 -19.03 6.00
N VAL A 137 19.16 -19.96 6.73
CA VAL A 137 19.53 -20.29 8.10
C VAL A 137 20.15 -21.71 8.12
N ALA A 138 20.82 -22.06 9.23
CA ALA A 138 21.58 -23.31 9.30
C ALA A 138 20.80 -24.58 8.95
N SER A 139 19.47 -24.60 9.18
CA SER A 139 18.61 -25.76 8.90
C SER A 139 18.38 -26.05 7.41
N ASN A 140 18.58 -25.07 6.54
CA ASN A 140 18.30 -25.15 5.11
C ASN A 140 19.41 -24.60 4.21
N ALA A 141 20.56 -24.23 4.79
CA ALA A 141 21.70 -23.70 4.05
C ALA A 141 22.35 -24.79 3.18
N PRO A 142 22.60 -24.54 1.88
CA PRO A 142 23.32 -25.46 1.02
C PRO A 142 24.83 -25.51 1.38
N ASP A 143 25.52 -26.54 0.92
CA ASP A 143 26.93 -26.81 1.26
C ASP A 143 27.90 -25.69 0.86
N ASN A 144 27.59 -24.88 -0.14
CA ASN A 144 28.38 -23.76 -0.62
C ASN A 144 28.02 -22.41 0.07
N ALA A 145 27.04 -22.41 0.97
CA ALA A 145 26.69 -21.22 1.73
C ALA A 145 27.74 -20.99 2.86
N VAL A 146 28.07 -19.74 3.11
CA VAL A 146 28.96 -19.32 4.19
C VAL A 146 28.22 -18.44 5.21
N PRO A 147 28.65 -18.41 6.49
CA PRO A 147 28.05 -17.50 7.46
C PRO A 147 28.13 -16.03 6.96
N LEU A 148 27.02 -15.28 7.02
CA LEU A 148 26.93 -13.90 6.54
C LEU A 148 28.01 -13.02 7.17
N ASN A 149 28.20 -13.11 8.49
CA ASN A 149 29.21 -12.32 9.22
C ASN A 149 30.65 -12.67 8.82
N GLU A 150 30.91 -13.91 8.42
CA GLU A 150 32.20 -14.33 7.88
C GLU A 150 32.40 -13.76 6.46
N ALA A 151 31.40 -13.83 5.59
CA ALA A 151 31.45 -13.25 4.25
C ALA A 151 31.75 -11.74 4.30
N LEU A 152 31.08 -11.00 5.19
CA LEU A 152 31.30 -9.56 5.38
C LEU A 152 32.70 -9.25 5.97
N SER A 153 33.13 -9.98 7.00
CA SER A 153 34.40 -9.71 7.68
C SER A 153 35.62 -10.11 6.86
N SER A 154 35.53 -11.11 6.03
CA SER A 154 36.60 -11.55 5.13
C SER A 154 36.74 -10.70 3.86
N GLY A 155 35.75 -9.83 3.58
CA GLY A 155 35.69 -9.05 2.34
C GLY A 155 35.22 -9.87 1.12
N LEU A 156 34.64 -11.05 1.35
CA LEU A 156 34.00 -11.85 0.31
C LEU A 156 32.71 -11.20 -0.20
N LEU A 157 32.07 -10.40 0.66
CA LEU A 157 30.88 -9.59 0.38
C LEU A 157 31.02 -8.27 1.13
N SER A 158 30.70 -7.15 0.49
CA SER A 158 30.55 -5.85 1.16
C SER A 158 29.11 -5.63 1.60
N GLU A 159 28.90 -4.70 2.54
CA GLU A 159 27.55 -4.32 2.97
C GLU A 159 26.77 -3.61 1.83
N SER A 160 27.46 -2.90 0.96
CA SER A 160 26.87 -2.29 -0.25
C SER A 160 26.35 -3.37 -1.21
N GLU A 161 27.16 -4.40 -1.50
CA GLU A 161 26.74 -5.51 -2.34
C GLU A 161 25.56 -6.29 -1.73
N LEU A 162 25.57 -6.53 -0.40
CA LEU A 162 24.44 -7.15 0.28
C LEU A 162 23.16 -6.33 0.10
N ARG A 163 23.28 -5.02 0.18
CA ARG A 163 22.14 -4.11 -0.03
C ARG A 163 21.64 -4.16 -1.48
N GLU A 164 22.54 -4.15 -2.47
CA GLU A 164 22.21 -4.28 -3.89
C GLU A 164 21.49 -5.61 -4.21
N ILE A 165 21.84 -6.68 -3.48
CA ILE A 165 21.14 -7.98 -3.56
C ILE A 165 19.70 -7.89 -3.05
N LEU A 166 19.43 -7.06 -2.05
CA LEU A 166 18.15 -6.97 -1.33
C LEU A 166 17.20 -5.91 -1.89
N VAL A 167 17.69 -4.96 -2.67
CA VAL A 167 16.88 -3.84 -3.17
C VAL A 167 16.83 -3.88 -4.68
N SER A 168 15.65 -3.65 -5.24
CA SER A 168 15.48 -3.52 -6.68
C SER A 168 16.06 -2.20 -7.19
N SER A 169 17.35 -2.21 -7.56
CA SER A 169 18.04 -1.03 -8.07
C SER A 169 17.96 -0.84 -9.58
N ASP A 170 17.74 -1.92 -10.34
CA ASP A 170 17.81 -1.90 -11.79
C ASP A 170 16.44 -1.77 -12.46
N LEU A 171 16.21 -0.61 -13.06
CA LEU A 171 15.06 -0.34 -13.91
C LEU A 171 15.20 -0.92 -15.33
N ASP A 172 16.41 -1.31 -15.75
CA ASP A 172 16.75 -1.80 -17.09
C ASP A 172 17.20 -3.27 -17.07
N VAL A 173 16.29 -4.20 -16.73
CA VAL A 173 16.62 -5.63 -16.71
C VAL A 173 16.16 -6.32 -18.01
N PRO A 174 17.04 -7.13 -18.64
CA PRO A 174 16.72 -7.79 -19.91
C PRO A 174 15.51 -8.72 -19.87
N ASN A 175 15.15 -9.25 -18.69
CA ASN A 175 14.06 -10.22 -18.50
C ASN A 175 12.77 -9.63 -17.94
N GLY A 176 12.68 -8.30 -17.84
CA GLY A 176 11.53 -7.61 -17.27
C GLY A 176 11.68 -7.34 -15.76
N ARG A 177 11.06 -6.28 -15.31
CA ARG A 177 11.17 -5.76 -13.92
C ARG A 177 10.56 -6.72 -12.92
N TRP A 178 9.45 -7.36 -13.26
CA TRP A 178 8.81 -8.36 -12.42
C TRP A 178 9.70 -9.56 -12.11
N ALA A 179 10.41 -10.11 -13.10
CA ALA A 179 11.31 -11.24 -12.88
C ALA A 179 12.45 -10.90 -11.89
N SER A 180 12.94 -9.66 -11.94
CA SER A 180 13.94 -9.17 -10.99
C SER A 180 13.35 -8.95 -9.60
N PHE A 181 12.14 -8.42 -9.51
CA PHE A 181 11.42 -8.22 -8.27
C PHE A 181 11.06 -9.57 -7.60
N GLU A 182 10.48 -10.52 -8.34
CA GLU A 182 10.20 -11.88 -7.82
C GLU A 182 11.44 -12.60 -7.29
N ARG A 183 12.62 -12.33 -7.88
CA ARG A 183 13.88 -12.89 -7.38
C ARG A 183 14.16 -12.47 -5.94
N LEU A 184 13.81 -11.24 -5.54
CA LEU A 184 14.06 -10.73 -4.17
C LEU A 184 13.33 -11.56 -3.11
N PHE A 185 12.12 -12.03 -3.39
CA PHE A 185 11.42 -12.96 -2.50
C PHE A 185 12.19 -14.27 -2.33
N SER A 186 12.74 -14.80 -3.44
CA SER A 186 13.56 -16.01 -3.38
C SER A 186 14.86 -15.79 -2.59
N VAL A 187 15.47 -14.59 -2.65
CA VAL A 187 16.67 -14.24 -1.89
C VAL A 187 16.46 -14.40 -0.38
N VAL A 188 15.31 -13.98 0.14
CA VAL A 188 15.02 -13.98 1.58
C VAL A 188 14.20 -15.18 2.06
N MET A 189 13.66 -15.98 1.15
CA MET A 189 12.74 -17.09 1.49
C MET A 189 13.36 -18.10 2.47
N GLY A 190 14.66 -18.35 2.37
CA GLY A 190 15.35 -19.29 3.26
C GLY A 190 15.37 -18.87 4.73
N LEU A 191 15.18 -17.58 5.01
CA LEU A 191 15.15 -17.05 6.39
C LEU A 191 13.89 -17.49 7.14
N GLN A 192 12.81 -17.81 6.44
CA GLN A 192 11.53 -18.20 7.02
C GLN A 192 11.58 -19.54 7.81
N ALA A 193 12.68 -20.30 7.70
CA ALA A 193 12.86 -21.53 8.43
C ALA A 193 13.36 -21.34 9.90
N ASP A 194 13.67 -20.10 10.34
CA ASP A 194 13.94 -19.77 11.75
C ASP A 194 12.86 -18.82 12.27
N GLU A 195 11.91 -19.36 13.04
CA GLU A 195 10.77 -18.60 13.58
C GLU A 195 11.22 -17.43 14.49
N ALA A 196 12.30 -17.60 15.26
CA ALA A 196 12.78 -16.56 16.17
C ALA A 196 13.40 -15.39 15.39
N LEU A 197 14.12 -15.68 14.30
CA LEU A 197 14.62 -14.61 13.39
C LEU A 197 13.46 -13.89 12.74
N LEU A 198 12.49 -14.63 12.23
CA LEU A 198 11.32 -14.08 11.57
C LEU A 198 10.49 -13.23 12.52
N GLN A 199 10.28 -13.67 13.76
CA GLN A 199 9.63 -12.86 14.79
C GLN A 199 10.36 -11.55 15.03
N SER A 200 11.70 -11.58 15.11
CA SER A 200 12.52 -10.36 15.28
C SER A 200 12.40 -9.40 14.10
N LEU A 201 12.23 -9.92 12.87
CA LEU A 201 11.99 -9.09 11.68
C LEU A 201 10.62 -8.41 11.75
N TYR A 202 9.56 -9.12 12.13
CA TYR A 202 8.23 -8.53 12.34
C TYR A 202 8.25 -7.46 13.44
N GLU A 203 8.84 -7.76 14.60
CA GLU A 203 8.93 -6.79 15.70
C GLU A 203 9.64 -5.51 15.28
N GLU A 204 10.77 -5.61 14.55
CA GLU A 204 11.50 -4.42 14.09
C GLU A 204 10.71 -3.65 13.02
N GLY A 205 10.01 -4.36 12.12
CA GLY A 205 9.13 -3.72 11.13
C GLY A 205 7.99 -2.96 11.80
N PHE A 206 7.38 -3.54 12.84
CA PHE A 206 6.31 -2.90 13.60
C PHE A 206 6.83 -1.70 14.41
N ARG A 207 8.02 -1.79 15.03
CA ARG A 207 8.65 -0.62 15.69
C ARG A 207 8.94 0.49 14.68
N TYR A 208 9.44 0.12 13.49
CA TYR A 208 9.64 1.09 12.42
C TYR A 208 8.34 1.80 12.03
N SER A 209 7.23 1.07 11.89
CA SER A 209 5.92 1.66 11.59
C SER A 209 5.51 2.68 12.68
N CYS A 210 5.64 2.32 13.96
CA CYS A 210 5.36 3.22 15.08
C CYS A 210 6.24 4.47 15.05
N GLU A 211 7.56 4.32 14.87
CA GLU A 211 8.52 5.43 14.78
C GLU A 211 8.28 6.32 13.54
N ASN A 212 7.57 5.79 12.57
CA ASN A 212 7.19 6.47 11.32
C ASN A 212 5.76 7.03 11.37
N ASN A 213 5.17 7.12 12.58
CA ASN A 213 3.84 7.64 12.86
C ASN A 213 2.71 6.92 12.10
N VAL A 214 2.77 5.59 12.09
CA VAL A 214 1.74 4.68 11.60
C VAL A 214 1.06 4.04 12.80
N ASP A 215 -0.24 4.27 12.97
CA ASP A 215 -1.05 3.74 14.08
C ASP A 215 -1.76 2.44 13.72
N LEU A 216 -2.13 2.28 12.44
CA LEU A 216 -2.78 1.09 11.90
C LEU A 216 -1.93 0.46 10.81
N LEU A 217 -1.56 -0.79 11.01
CA LEU A 217 -0.88 -1.61 10.00
C LEU A 217 -1.77 -2.78 9.58
N GLU A 218 -2.14 -2.86 8.31
CA GLU A 218 -2.84 -4.00 7.74
C GLU A 218 -1.90 -4.85 6.90
N LEU A 219 -1.48 -5.96 7.50
CA LEU A 219 -0.44 -6.81 6.95
C LEU A 219 -1.03 -7.88 6.03
N ARG A 220 -0.70 -7.84 4.75
CA ARG A 220 -0.94 -8.92 3.79
C ARG A 220 0.04 -10.05 4.04
N LEU A 221 -0.42 -11.05 4.76
CA LEU A 221 0.40 -12.18 5.16
C LEU A 221 0.30 -13.29 4.09
N ILE A 222 1.37 -13.49 3.33
CA ILE A 222 1.43 -14.54 2.29
C ILE A 222 1.59 -15.89 2.97
N LEU A 223 0.62 -16.78 2.79
CA LEU A 223 0.47 -18.01 3.53
C LEU A 223 0.63 -19.25 2.64
N PHE A 224 1.26 -20.26 3.21
CA PHE A 224 1.54 -21.54 2.55
C PHE A 224 1.36 -22.71 3.53
N GLY A 225 1.18 -23.90 2.97
CA GLY A 225 1.12 -25.15 3.73
C GLY A 225 -0.31 -25.55 4.09
N ASP A 226 -0.43 -26.32 5.14
CA ASP A 226 -1.70 -26.75 5.71
C ASP A 226 -2.25 -25.72 6.73
N GLU A 227 -3.45 -25.98 7.25
CA GLU A 227 -4.11 -25.06 8.19
C GLU A 227 -3.30 -24.85 9.48
N GLU A 228 -2.56 -25.87 9.94
CA GLU A 228 -1.69 -25.76 11.11
C GLU A 228 -0.54 -24.78 10.83
N SER A 229 0.12 -24.91 9.68
CA SER A 229 1.20 -24.03 9.23
C SER A 229 0.72 -22.60 9.07
N VAL A 230 -0.45 -22.40 8.44
CA VAL A 230 -1.13 -21.09 8.30
C VAL A 230 -1.39 -20.50 9.68
N GLY A 231 -1.96 -21.27 10.61
CA GLY A 231 -2.26 -20.80 11.96
C GLY A 231 -1.01 -20.42 12.76
N ASN A 232 0.07 -21.19 12.64
CA ASN A 232 1.33 -20.92 13.32
C ASN A 232 1.95 -19.60 12.84
N ARG A 233 1.92 -19.35 11.52
CA ARG A 233 2.41 -18.07 10.96
C ARG A 233 1.60 -16.89 11.47
N ILE A 234 0.28 -16.97 11.49
CA ILE A 234 -0.58 -15.88 11.99
C ILE A 234 -0.34 -15.61 13.48
N ARG A 235 -0.18 -16.67 14.29
CA ARG A 235 0.13 -16.52 15.73
C ARG A 235 1.50 -15.88 15.96
N LEU A 236 2.52 -16.25 15.17
CA LEU A 236 3.85 -15.62 15.23
C LEU A 236 3.77 -14.10 15.01
N VAL A 237 3.00 -13.67 14.00
CA VAL A 237 2.76 -12.23 13.73
C VAL A 237 2.03 -11.56 14.89
N ARG A 238 1.02 -12.23 15.47
CA ARG A 238 0.29 -11.71 16.62
C ARG A 238 1.19 -11.55 17.85
N ASP A 239 2.03 -12.53 18.10
CA ASP A 239 2.95 -12.52 19.25
C ASP A 239 4.01 -11.41 19.07
N ALA A 240 4.55 -11.21 17.86
CA ALA A 240 5.41 -10.08 17.54
C ALA A 240 4.69 -8.72 17.75
N TYR A 241 3.43 -8.62 17.34
CA TYR A 241 2.61 -7.44 17.57
C TYR A 241 2.43 -7.14 19.06
N TYR A 242 2.17 -8.13 19.89
CA TYR A 242 1.98 -7.93 21.34
C TYR A 242 3.26 -7.39 22.01
N HIS A 243 4.44 -7.89 21.62
CA HIS A 243 5.71 -7.37 22.14
C HIS A 243 5.89 -5.88 21.79
N VAL A 244 5.53 -5.47 20.57
CA VAL A 244 5.64 -4.07 20.16
C VAL A 244 4.55 -3.21 20.78
N LYS A 245 3.34 -3.74 20.96
CA LYS A 245 2.22 -3.03 21.63
C LYS A 245 2.50 -2.70 23.09
N ASP A 246 3.32 -3.49 23.78
CA ASP A 246 3.79 -3.16 25.13
C ASP A 246 4.64 -1.86 25.14
N GLU A 247 5.37 -1.57 24.06
CA GLU A 247 6.18 -0.37 23.88
C GLU A 247 5.35 0.80 23.30
N TYR A 248 4.40 0.49 22.40
CA TYR A 248 3.54 1.44 21.66
C TYR A 248 2.05 1.09 21.83
N PRO A 249 1.43 1.43 22.95
CA PRO A 249 0.07 0.97 23.28
C PRO A 249 -1.03 1.35 22.28
N ASN A 250 -0.80 2.40 21.52
CA ASN A 250 -1.75 2.90 20.52
C ASN A 250 -1.68 2.18 19.19
N PHE A 251 -0.58 1.48 18.92
CA PHE A 251 -0.37 0.78 17.66
C PHE A 251 -1.31 -0.42 17.50
N THR A 252 -1.80 -0.61 16.27
CA THR A 252 -2.74 -1.69 15.92
C THR A 252 -2.26 -2.41 14.67
N VAL A 253 -2.18 -3.75 14.75
CA VAL A 253 -1.92 -4.62 13.59
C VAL A 253 -3.16 -5.46 13.31
N ARG A 254 -3.50 -5.59 12.03
CA ARG A 254 -4.52 -6.52 11.52
C ARG A 254 -3.94 -7.32 10.36
N VAL A 255 -4.43 -8.53 10.18
CA VAL A 255 -3.94 -9.45 9.16
C VAL A 255 -4.98 -9.62 8.05
N ILE A 256 -4.52 -9.51 6.81
CA ILE A 256 -5.22 -9.93 5.61
C ILE A 256 -4.55 -11.21 5.13
N GLY A 257 -5.25 -12.35 5.28
CA GLY A 257 -4.71 -13.65 4.87
C GLY A 257 -4.63 -13.73 3.34
N THR A 258 -3.43 -13.90 2.82
CA THR A 258 -3.13 -13.75 1.40
C THR A 258 -2.61 -15.06 0.81
N SER A 259 -3.03 -15.41 -0.40
CA SER A 259 -2.46 -16.52 -1.17
C SER A 259 -2.06 -16.10 -2.57
N GLY A 260 -1.12 -16.84 -3.17
CA GLY A 260 -0.68 -16.59 -4.53
C GLY A 260 -1.67 -17.10 -5.57
N LYS A 261 -1.89 -16.31 -6.64
CA LYS A 261 -2.64 -16.74 -7.85
C LYS A 261 -1.73 -17.14 -9.01
N ASN A 262 -0.48 -17.44 -8.71
CA ASN A 262 0.54 -17.79 -9.68
C ASN A 262 0.07 -18.94 -10.59
N ARG A 263 0.41 -18.87 -11.89
CA ARG A 263 0.08 -19.90 -12.88
C ARG A 263 0.64 -21.29 -12.57
N PHE A 264 1.66 -21.38 -11.72
CA PHE A 264 2.28 -22.66 -11.33
C PHE A 264 1.55 -23.37 -10.20
N PHE A 265 0.67 -22.66 -9.47
CA PHE A 265 -0.16 -23.26 -8.43
C PHE A 265 -1.55 -23.57 -8.98
N GLU A 266 -2.09 -24.71 -8.61
CA GLU A 266 -3.49 -25.01 -8.87
C GLU A 266 -4.37 -24.02 -8.10
N LYS A 267 -5.48 -23.58 -8.71
CA LYS A 267 -6.42 -22.64 -8.08
C LYS A 267 -6.95 -23.16 -6.75
N GLU A 268 -7.14 -24.49 -6.66
CA GLU A 268 -7.60 -25.20 -5.47
C GLU A 268 -6.66 -25.03 -4.28
N PHE A 269 -5.34 -24.94 -4.52
CA PHE A 269 -4.36 -24.66 -3.47
C PHE A 269 -4.58 -23.27 -2.86
N ALA A 270 -4.71 -22.22 -3.70
CA ALA A 270 -4.98 -20.87 -3.23
C ALA A 270 -6.32 -20.81 -2.45
N GLN A 271 -7.37 -21.42 -2.99
CA GLN A 271 -8.66 -21.51 -2.31
C GLN A 271 -8.59 -22.26 -0.98
N GLN A 272 -7.76 -23.32 -0.88
CA GLN A 272 -7.57 -24.05 0.38
C GLN A 272 -6.92 -23.16 1.44
N ILE A 273 -5.88 -22.38 1.08
CA ILE A 273 -5.25 -21.43 2.00
C ILE A 273 -6.28 -20.41 2.50
N LEU A 274 -7.06 -19.81 1.60
CA LEU A 274 -8.08 -18.82 1.99
C LEU A 274 -9.19 -19.44 2.86
N ARG A 275 -9.57 -20.71 2.64
CA ARG A 275 -10.49 -21.44 3.55
C ARG A 275 -9.88 -21.61 4.93
N SER A 276 -8.59 -21.98 5.01
CA SER A 276 -7.90 -22.04 6.30
C SER A 276 -7.92 -20.70 7.03
N VAL A 277 -7.71 -19.59 6.31
CA VAL A 277 -7.83 -18.24 6.88
C VAL A 277 -9.23 -17.96 7.40
N ILE A 278 -10.28 -18.32 6.64
CA ILE A 278 -11.68 -18.17 7.07
C ILE A 278 -11.97 -18.98 8.34
N HIS A 279 -11.49 -20.22 8.43
CA HIS A 279 -11.66 -21.04 9.63
C HIS A 279 -10.94 -20.41 10.83
N LEU A 280 -9.65 -20.09 10.65
CA LEU A 280 -8.79 -19.57 11.72
C LEU A 280 -9.19 -18.17 12.21
N SER A 281 -9.89 -17.39 11.41
CA SER A 281 -10.38 -16.06 11.81
C SER A 281 -11.37 -16.11 12.98
N ARG A 282 -12.03 -17.26 13.17
CA ARG A 282 -12.95 -17.48 14.29
C ARG A 282 -12.21 -17.69 15.61
N ASP A 283 -11.03 -18.32 15.54
CA ASP A 283 -10.27 -18.79 16.70
C ASP A 283 -9.07 -17.91 17.05
N ILE A 284 -8.43 -17.28 16.05
CA ILE A 284 -7.29 -16.39 16.27
C ILE A 284 -7.78 -14.96 16.37
N LYS A 285 -7.86 -14.47 17.60
CA LYS A 285 -8.27 -13.10 17.91
C LYS A 285 -7.08 -12.27 18.43
N ASP A 286 -7.22 -10.97 18.37
CA ASP A 286 -6.43 -10.03 19.15
C ASP A 286 -6.97 -10.01 20.58
N GLU A 287 -6.28 -10.72 21.46
CA GLU A 287 -6.59 -10.88 22.88
C GLU A 287 -5.60 -10.11 23.77
N TYR A 288 -4.97 -9.05 23.23
CA TYR A 288 -4.10 -8.20 24.04
C TYR A 288 -4.86 -7.65 25.25
N ASP A 289 -6.13 -7.27 25.07
CA ASP A 289 -7.09 -7.13 26.15
C ASP A 289 -8.05 -8.32 26.18
N PRO A 290 -7.82 -9.34 27.03
CA PRO A 290 -8.68 -10.52 27.09
C PRO A 290 -10.13 -10.25 27.50
N ALA A 291 -10.41 -9.08 28.09
CA ALA A 291 -11.79 -8.69 28.45
C ALA A 291 -12.56 -8.16 27.23
N ASN A 292 -11.86 -7.77 26.16
CA ASN A 292 -12.44 -7.22 24.96
C ASN A 292 -11.67 -7.72 23.71
N PRO A 293 -11.76 -9.04 23.39
CA PRO A 293 -11.07 -9.60 22.24
C PRO A 293 -11.60 -9.01 20.93
N LYS A 294 -10.68 -8.75 20.00
CA LYS A 294 -10.97 -8.13 18.70
C LYS A 294 -10.63 -9.08 17.56
N ASP A 295 -11.15 -8.81 16.38
CA ASP A 295 -10.75 -9.55 15.19
C ASP A 295 -9.29 -9.23 14.83
N PHE A 296 -8.44 -10.28 14.74
CA PHE A 296 -7.06 -10.12 14.32
C PHE A 296 -6.92 -10.31 12.80
N ILE A 297 -7.66 -11.25 12.24
CA ILE A 297 -7.77 -11.51 10.81
C ILE A 297 -9.02 -10.78 10.30
N ILE A 298 -8.85 -9.82 9.41
CA ILE A 298 -9.92 -8.94 8.94
C ILE A 298 -10.34 -9.18 7.50
N GLY A 299 -9.54 -9.92 6.73
CA GLY A 299 -9.84 -10.10 5.31
C GLY A 299 -8.97 -11.13 4.61
N ILE A 300 -9.25 -11.26 3.32
CA ILE A 300 -8.58 -12.18 2.40
C ILE A 300 -8.18 -11.47 1.10
N ASP A 301 -7.08 -11.96 0.48
CA ASP A 301 -6.53 -11.41 -0.77
C ASP A 301 -5.88 -12.50 -1.65
N LEU A 302 -5.68 -12.18 -2.93
CA LEU A 302 -4.89 -12.95 -3.89
C LEU A 302 -3.85 -12.06 -4.55
N VAL A 303 -2.59 -12.50 -4.53
CA VAL A 303 -1.42 -11.74 -4.96
C VAL A 303 -0.63 -12.47 -6.04
N ASN A 304 0.26 -11.85 -6.69
CA ASN A 304 1.30 -12.12 -7.67
C ASN A 304 1.17 -11.23 -8.91
N GLU A 305 2.21 -11.22 -9.75
CA GLU A 305 2.21 -10.53 -11.05
C GLU A 305 0.92 -10.81 -11.82
N GLU A 306 0.06 -9.79 -11.97
CA GLU A 306 -1.26 -9.99 -12.56
C GLU A 306 -1.21 -10.50 -14.00
N ASP A 307 -0.25 -9.98 -14.78
CA ASP A 307 -0.14 -10.29 -16.21
C ASP A 307 0.40 -11.70 -16.49
N ALA A 308 1.04 -12.34 -15.53
CA ALA A 308 1.56 -13.69 -15.61
C ALA A 308 0.74 -14.71 -14.80
N SER A 309 -0.23 -14.24 -14.02
CA SER A 309 -1.04 -15.06 -13.12
C SER A 309 -2.40 -15.44 -13.75
N LYS A 310 -3.15 -16.27 -13.03
CA LYS A 310 -4.55 -16.54 -13.35
C LYS A 310 -5.38 -15.27 -13.09
N PRO A 311 -6.30 -14.91 -13.99
CA PRO A 311 -7.18 -13.76 -13.75
C PRO A 311 -8.12 -14.02 -12.57
N LEU A 312 -8.58 -12.95 -11.93
CA LEU A 312 -9.50 -13.06 -10.77
C LEU A 312 -10.81 -13.78 -11.14
N SER A 313 -11.28 -13.66 -12.37
CA SER A 313 -12.49 -14.35 -12.86
C SER A 313 -12.45 -15.87 -12.68
N GLU A 314 -11.27 -16.49 -12.70
CA GLU A 314 -11.14 -17.93 -12.42
C GLU A 314 -11.51 -18.30 -10.96
N TYR A 315 -11.47 -17.35 -10.05
CA TYR A 315 -11.79 -17.53 -8.62
C TYR A 315 -13.22 -17.12 -8.24
N ALA A 316 -14.06 -16.80 -9.22
CA ALA A 316 -15.43 -16.33 -8.99
C ALA A 316 -16.27 -17.32 -8.17
N ASP A 317 -16.11 -18.62 -8.38
CA ASP A 317 -16.77 -19.67 -7.62
C ASP A 317 -16.47 -19.62 -6.12
N PHE A 318 -15.28 -19.20 -5.74
CA PHE A 318 -14.87 -19.01 -4.34
C PHE A 318 -15.38 -17.68 -3.77
N PHE A 319 -15.01 -16.54 -4.38
CA PHE A 319 -15.36 -15.24 -3.83
C PHE A 319 -16.87 -14.95 -3.79
N LEU A 320 -17.64 -15.53 -4.68
CA LEU A 320 -19.11 -15.40 -4.71
C LEU A 320 -19.83 -16.48 -3.89
N SER A 321 -19.08 -17.38 -3.21
CA SER A 321 -19.67 -18.46 -2.41
C SER A 321 -20.33 -17.95 -1.12
N ASP A 322 -21.24 -18.76 -0.58
CA ASP A 322 -21.82 -18.53 0.75
C ASP A 322 -20.72 -18.55 1.84
N GLU A 323 -19.71 -19.41 1.69
CA GLU A 323 -18.59 -19.54 2.61
C GLU A 323 -17.86 -18.20 2.84
N VAL A 324 -17.53 -17.48 1.76
CA VAL A 324 -16.86 -16.17 1.85
C VAL A 324 -17.86 -15.13 2.39
N ARG A 325 -19.08 -15.09 1.88
CA ARG A 325 -20.08 -14.11 2.28
C ARG A 325 -20.46 -14.22 3.77
N GLU A 326 -20.52 -15.45 4.31
CA GLU A 326 -20.90 -15.72 5.70
C GLU A 326 -19.69 -15.69 6.66
N SER A 327 -18.46 -15.59 6.15
CA SER A 327 -17.25 -15.56 6.98
C SER A 327 -17.15 -14.29 7.84
N GLY A 328 -17.72 -13.18 7.39
CA GLY A 328 -17.55 -11.86 7.98
C GLY A 328 -16.23 -11.18 7.60
N LEU A 329 -15.34 -11.87 6.87
CA LEU A 329 -14.09 -11.29 6.39
C LEU A 329 -14.34 -10.38 5.20
N GLN A 330 -13.59 -9.29 5.15
CA GLN A 330 -13.59 -8.39 4.00
C GLN A 330 -12.72 -8.95 2.85
N THR A 331 -12.97 -8.47 1.66
CA THR A 331 -12.18 -8.84 0.46
C THR A 331 -11.36 -7.65 0.03
N PHE A 332 -10.04 -7.79 0.04
CA PHE A 332 -9.06 -6.77 -0.31
C PHE A 332 -8.19 -7.29 -1.45
N LEU A 333 -8.62 -7.11 -2.71
CA LEU A 333 -7.99 -7.78 -3.84
C LEU A 333 -6.96 -6.89 -4.54
N HIS A 334 -5.78 -7.47 -4.82
CA HIS A 334 -4.89 -6.92 -5.85
C HIS A 334 -5.60 -6.99 -7.20
N ALA A 335 -5.84 -5.83 -7.80
CA ALA A 335 -6.46 -5.74 -9.10
C ALA A 335 -6.06 -4.48 -9.86
N GLY A 336 -5.76 -4.65 -11.14
CA GLY A 336 -5.41 -3.55 -12.02
C GLY A 336 -3.95 -3.10 -11.95
N GLU A 337 -3.08 -3.86 -11.33
CA GLU A 337 -1.63 -3.63 -11.36
C GLU A 337 -1.04 -4.09 -12.70
N SER A 338 -1.41 -3.37 -13.75
CA SER A 338 -1.07 -3.77 -15.12
C SER A 338 -1.15 -2.61 -16.11
N LEU A 339 -0.30 -2.69 -17.14
CA LEU A 339 -0.40 -1.87 -18.36
C LEU A 339 -1.06 -2.61 -19.52
N ARG A 340 -1.33 -3.91 -19.40
CA ARG A 340 -1.96 -4.68 -20.49
C ARG A 340 -3.43 -4.33 -20.64
N MET A 341 -3.86 -4.22 -21.90
CA MET A 341 -5.25 -3.88 -22.21
C MET A 341 -6.24 -4.98 -21.85
N GLU A 342 -5.74 -6.22 -21.82
CA GLU A 342 -6.53 -7.42 -21.53
C GLU A 342 -6.74 -7.63 -20.03
N ASN A 343 -6.00 -6.91 -19.17
CA ASN A 343 -6.17 -7.01 -17.75
C ASN A 343 -7.40 -6.20 -17.31
N ASP A 344 -8.41 -6.91 -16.87
CA ASP A 344 -9.71 -6.38 -16.41
C ASP A 344 -10.08 -6.85 -14.99
N ASN A 345 -9.09 -7.31 -14.20
CA ASN A 345 -9.28 -7.79 -12.84
C ASN A 345 -10.00 -6.77 -11.91
N VAL A 346 -9.88 -5.47 -12.19
CA VAL A 346 -10.64 -4.44 -11.44
C VAL A 346 -12.16 -4.60 -11.57
N ILE A 347 -12.64 -5.19 -12.68
CA ILE A 347 -14.06 -5.53 -12.87
C ILE A 347 -14.44 -6.67 -11.93
N ASP A 348 -13.62 -7.71 -11.88
CA ASP A 348 -13.87 -8.86 -11.02
C ASP A 348 -13.80 -8.47 -9.53
N ALA A 349 -12.83 -7.67 -9.13
CA ALA A 349 -12.73 -7.15 -7.76
C ALA A 349 -14.02 -6.40 -7.36
N TYR A 350 -14.56 -5.55 -8.23
CA TYR A 350 -15.85 -4.89 -8.01
C TYR A 350 -17.01 -5.87 -7.89
N LEU A 351 -17.08 -6.87 -8.78
CA LEU A 351 -18.17 -7.87 -8.81
C LEU A 351 -18.10 -8.80 -7.60
N PHE A 352 -16.91 -9.09 -7.08
CA PHE A 352 -16.72 -9.89 -5.87
C PHE A 352 -17.01 -9.12 -4.59
N GLY A 353 -17.27 -7.81 -4.69
CA GLY A 353 -17.61 -6.98 -3.56
C GLY A 353 -16.40 -6.55 -2.74
N ALA A 354 -15.26 -6.33 -3.38
CA ALA A 354 -14.07 -5.84 -2.73
C ALA A 354 -14.36 -4.56 -1.91
N SER A 355 -13.91 -4.55 -0.67
CA SER A 355 -14.04 -3.40 0.24
C SER A 355 -13.04 -2.31 -0.12
N ARG A 356 -11.85 -2.71 -0.54
CA ARG A 356 -10.79 -1.88 -1.14
C ARG A 356 -10.11 -2.69 -2.24
N VAL A 357 -9.37 -1.99 -3.09
CA VAL A 357 -8.61 -2.62 -4.19
C VAL A 357 -7.14 -2.22 -4.08
N GLY A 358 -6.28 -3.23 -4.01
CA GLY A 358 -4.84 -3.07 -4.10
C GLY A 358 -4.44 -2.53 -5.47
N HIS A 359 -3.63 -1.49 -5.50
CA HIS A 359 -3.17 -0.70 -6.65
C HIS A 359 -4.28 -0.01 -7.44
N GLY A 360 -5.19 -0.75 -8.09
CA GLY A 360 -6.20 -0.16 -8.98
C GLY A 360 -5.59 0.68 -10.11
N PHE A 361 -4.32 0.45 -10.44
CA PHE A 361 -3.52 1.31 -11.33
C PHE A 361 -4.19 1.55 -12.68
N ASN A 362 -4.82 0.53 -13.28
CA ASN A 362 -5.45 0.62 -14.59
C ASN A 362 -6.95 1.01 -14.57
N LEU A 363 -7.54 1.32 -13.39
CA LEU A 363 -8.97 1.65 -13.25
C LEU A 363 -9.38 2.84 -14.13
N TYR A 364 -8.48 3.79 -14.39
CA TYR A 364 -8.75 4.94 -15.26
C TYR A 364 -9.19 4.55 -16.69
N ARG A 365 -8.93 3.31 -17.11
CA ARG A 365 -9.37 2.77 -18.41
C ARG A 365 -10.84 2.39 -18.44
N PHE A 366 -11.51 2.35 -17.27
CA PHE A 366 -12.88 1.91 -17.08
C PHE A 366 -13.74 3.03 -16.46
N PRO A 367 -14.07 4.12 -17.22
CA PRO A 367 -14.71 5.30 -16.65
C PRO A 367 -16.04 5.02 -15.93
N GLU A 368 -16.87 4.09 -16.45
CA GLU A 368 -18.11 3.71 -15.80
C GLU A 368 -17.88 2.96 -14.48
N LEU A 369 -16.85 2.14 -14.42
CA LEU A 369 -16.45 1.42 -13.21
C LEU A 369 -15.85 2.39 -12.18
N LEU A 370 -15.02 3.33 -12.61
CA LEU A 370 -14.47 4.38 -11.76
C LEU A 370 -15.59 5.17 -11.07
N GLN A 371 -16.64 5.54 -11.79
CA GLN A 371 -17.82 6.17 -11.18
C GLN A 371 -18.48 5.27 -10.13
N LYS A 372 -18.59 3.97 -10.38
CA LYS A 372 -19.15 3.01 -9.41
C LYS A 372 -18.28 2.84 -8.17
N PHE A 373 -16.96 2.87 -8.30
CA PHE A 373 -16.03 2.87 -7.16
C PHE A 373 -16.29 4.09 -6.28
N ARG A 374 -16.37 5.28 -6.88
CA ARG A 374 -16.69 6.52 -6.16
C ARG A 374 -18.05 6.43 -5.46
N GLU A 375 -19.11 6.02 -6.16
CA GLU A 375 -20.47 5.93 -5.61
C GLU A 375 -20.59 4.96 -4.44
N LYS A 376 -19.74 3.90 -4.41
CA LYS A 376 -19.69 2.92 -3.33
C LYS A 376 -18.66 3.24 -2.26
N GLY A 377 -17.80 4.22 -2.46
CA GLY A 377 -16.70 4.53 -1.57
C GLY A 377 -15.65 3.41 -1.49
N ILE A 378 -15.37 2.71 -2.60
CA ILE A 378 -14.32 1.69 -2.66
C ILE A 378 -12.98 2.40 -2.79
N ALA A 379 -12.14 2.31 -1.77
CA ALA A 379 -10.83 2.95 -1.76
C ALA A 379 -9.80 2.19 -2.59
N LEU A 380 -8.85 2.95 -3.15
CA LEU A 380 -7.68 2.41 -3.85
C LEU A 380 -6.45 2.53 -2.95
N GLU A 381 -5.74 1.43 -2.80
CA GLU A 381 -4.47 1.36 -2.07
C GLU A 381 -3.33 1.62 -3.06
N ILE A 382 -2.94 2.87 -3.17
CA ILE A 382 -1.94 3.31 -4.13
C ILE A 382 -0.54 3.12 -3.53
N CYS A 383 0.29 2.36 -4.24
CA CYS A 383 1.69 2.08 -3.89
C CYS A 383 2.62 2.79 -4.88
N PRO A 384 2.91 4.08 -4.70
CA PRO A 384 3.50 4.90 -5.76
C PRO A 384 4.90 4.44 -6.17
N ILE A 385 5.76 4.14 -5.20
CA ILE A 385 7.13 3.72 -5.46
C ILE A 385 7.17 2.33 -6.08
N SER A 386 6.31 1.41 -5.63
CA SER A 386 6.16 0.10 -6.26
C SER A 386 5.78 0.25 -7.73
N ASN A 387 4.74 1.03 -8.03
CA ASN A 387 4.30 1.24 -9.41
C ASN A 387 5.39 1.89 -10.29
N TYR A 388 6.22 2.76 -9.72
CA TYR A 388 7.38 3.31 -10.40
C TYR A 388 8.47 2.26 -10.63
N ARG A 389 8.86 1.51 -9.60
CA ARG A 389 9.90 0.47 -9.66
C ARG A 389 9.55 -0.64 -10.65
N LEU A 390 8.30 -1.09 -10.63
CA LEU A 390 7.80 -2.10 -11.55
C LEU A 390 7.55 -1.56 -12.97
N GLY A 391 7.68 -0.24 -13.17
CA GLY A 391 7.68 0.39 -14.48
C GLY A 391 6.32 0.68 -15.06
N TYR A 392 5.30 0.70 -14.24
CA TYR A 392 3.97 1.12 -14.66
C TYR A 392 3.91 2.62 -14.95
N VAL A 393 4.72 3.41 -14.25
CA VAL A 393 4.89 4.84 -14.50
C VAL A 393 6.39 5.20 -14.53
N SER A 394 6.78 6.08 -15.41
CA SER A 394 8.17 6.60 -15.51
C SER A 394 8.33 8.00 -14.95
N ASP A 395 7.24 8.72 -14.73
CA ASP A 395 7.18 10.05 -14.16
C ASP A 395 6.01 10.07 -13.17
N MET A 396 6.29 10.25 -11.88
CA MET A 396 5.29 10.19 -10.80
C MET A 396 4.17 11.24 -10.99
N ARG A 397 4.43 12.34 -11.70
CA ARG A 397 3.41 13.35 -12.06
C ARG A 397 2.33 12.81 -12.99
N LEU A 398 2.59 11.70 -13.68
CA LEU A 398 1.65 11.02 -14.58
C LEU A 398 0.97 9.81 -13.92
N HIS A 399 1.20 9.58 -12.63
CA HIS A 399 0.60 8.47 -11.93
C HIS A 399 -0.94 8.63 -11.84
N PRO A 400 -1.74 7.61 -12.19
CA PRO A 400 -3.20 7.72 -12.21
C PRO A 400 -3.83 8.02 -10.85
N GLY A 401 -3.12 7.79 -9.74
CA GLY A 401 -3.57 8.15 -8.39
C GLY A 401 -3.97 9.63 -8.26
N LEU A 402 -3.26 10.53 -8.94
CA LEU A 402 -3.64 11.95 -9.00
C LEU A 402 -5.02 12.14 -9.67
N ILE A 403 -5.29 11.41 -10.75
CA ILE A 403 -6.59 11.47 -11.44
C ILE A 403 -7.69 10.98 -10.52
N TYR A 404 -7.43 9.92 -9.74
CA TYR A 404 -8.41 9.38 -8.80
C TYR A 404 -8.77 10.38 -7.71
N LEU A 405 -7.79 11.04 -7.11
CA LEU A 405 -8.03 12.13 -6.15
C LEU A 405 -8.85 13.26 -6.77
N GLN A 406 -8.52 13.69 -8.00
CA GLN A 406 -9.26 14.74 -8.71
C GLN A 406 -10.71 14.35 -9.06
N GLN A 407 -10.99 13.05 -9.13
CA GLN A 407 -12.33 12.50 -9.38
C GLN A 407 -13.07 12.15 -8.07
N ASP A 408 -12.55 12.57 -6.92
CA ASP A 408 -13.15 12.32 -5.61
C ASP A 408 -13.28 10.81 -5.30
N LEU A 409 -12.27 10.02 -5.70
CA LEU A 409 -12.15 8.64 -5.26
C LEU A 409 -11.34 8.58 -3.97
N PRO A 410 -11.74 7.76 -3.01
CA PRO A 410 -10.91 7.50 -1.84
C PRO A 410 -9.58 6.86 -2.27
N VAL A 411 -8.48 7.47 -1.85
CA VAL A 411 -7.12 6.97 -2.07
C VAL A 411 -6.43 6.84 -0.71
N VAL A 412 -5.68 5.76 -0.54
CA VAL A 412 -4.75 5.53 0.57
C VAL A 412 -3.36 5.33 -0.01
N ILE A 413 -2.37 6.00 0.53
CA ILE A 413 -0.97 5.79 0.17
C ILE A 413 -0.41 4.64 0.99
N CYS A 414 0.26 3.70 0.34
CA CYS A 414 0.75 2.47 0.94
C CYS A 414 2.18 2.15 0.48
N SER A 415 2.89 1.32 1.24
CA SER A 415 4.32 1.02 1.03
C SER A 415 4.61 -0.27 0.25
N ASP A 416 3.64 -1.20 0.16
CA ASP A 416 3.80 -2.48 -0.52
C ASP A 416 4.95 -3.33 0.06
N ASP A 417 5.92 -3.74 -0.74
CA ASP A 417 7.12 -4.48 -0.36
C ASP A 417 8.29 -3.53 -0.06
N GLY A 418 8.11 -2.64 0.91
CA GLY A 418 9.03 -1.55 1.20
C GLY A 418 10.50 -1.95 1.35
N LEU A 419 10.82 -3.10 1.95
CA LEU A 419 12.18 -3.64 2.07
C LEU A 419 12.92 -3.68 0.72
N PHE A 420 12.21 -4.04 -0.34
CA PHE A 420 12.76 -4.26 -1.67
C PHE A 420 12.75 -3.02 -2.56
N LEU A 421 11.91 -2.05 -2.22
CA LEU A 421 11.52 -0.97 -3.13
C LEU A 421 12.09 0.39 -2.73
N THR A 422 12.35 0.61 -1.43
CA THR A 422 12.70 1.92 -0.91
C THR A 422 13.55 1.85 0.35
N ASN A 423 14.08 3.00 0.79
CA ASN A 423 14.93 3.12 1.98
C ASN A 423 14.13 3.39 3.25
N ALA A 424 13.00 4.07 3.11
CA ALA A 424 12.10 4.41 4.20
C ALA A 424 10.65 4.19 3.77
N PRO A 425 10.15 2.93 3.85
CA PRO A 425 8.80 2.58 3.46
C PRO A 425 7.76 3.57 3.99
N LEU A 426 6.76 3.88 3.19
CA LEU A 426 5.69 4.84 3.39
C LEU A 426 6.14 6.31 3.47
N THR A 427 7.25 6.63 4.14
CA THR A 427 7.78 8.02 4.13
C THR A 427 8.19 8.45 2.73
N ASP A 428 8.90 7.57 2.01
CA ASP A 428 9.35 7.83 0.65
C ASP A 428 8.15 7.92 -0.31
N ASP A 429 7.10 7.11 -0.08
CA ASP A 429 5.86 7.16 -0.86
C ASP A 429 5.14 8.50 -0.69
N TYR A 430 4.96 8.96 0.56
CA TYR A 430 4.39 10.28 0.82
C TYR A 430 5.24 11.41 0.25
N TYR A 431 6.57 11.35 0.40
CA TYR A 431 7.47 12.35 -0.19
C TYR A 431 7.30 12.43 -1.71
N ALA A 432 7.27 11.27 -2.39
CA ALA A 432 7.10 11.19 -3.83
C ALA A 432 5.78 11.84 -4.31
N VAL A 433 4.67 11.52 -3.66
CA VAL A 433 3.35 12.05 -4.08
C VAL A 433 3.15 13.51 -3.67
N ILE A 434 3.60 13.93 -2.49
CA ILE A 434 3.49 15.32 -2.04
C ILE A 434 4.19 16.26 -3.01
N LEU A 435 5.41 15.91 -3.42
CA LEU A 435 6.18 16.71 -4.35
C LEU A 435 5.65 16.62 -5.80
N SER A 436 5.38 15.40 -6.28
CA SER A 436 5.03 15.18 -7.69
C SER A 436 3.59 15.56 -8.04
N TRP A 437 2.67 15.47 -7.08
CA TRP A 437 1.25 15.83 -7.28
C TRP A 437 0.93 17.22 -6.75
N ASP A 438 1.93 17.95 -6.28
CA ASP A 438 1.83 19.29 -5.70
C ASP A 438 0.78 19.41 -4.59
N LEU A 439 0.71 18.41 -3.71
CA LEU A 439 -0.29 18.34 -2.64
C LEU A 439 -0.08 19.45 -1.62
N GLY A 440 -1.20 20.01 -1.15
CA GLY A 440 -1.26 20.91 0.00
C GLY A 440 -1.65 20.17 1.29
N ILE A 441 -1.71 20.91 2.39
CA ILE A 441 -2.03 20.36 3.72
C ILE A 441 -3.43 19.73 3.77
N ALA A 442 -4.41 20.28 3.03
CA ALA A 442 -5.76 19.74 3.01
C ALA A 442 -5.79 18.32 2.41
N GLU A 443 -5.14 18.14 1.26
CA GLU A 443 -5.05 16.86 0.57
C GLU A 443 -4.23 15.84 1.36
N ILE A 444 -3.11 16.25 1.96
CA ILE A 444 -2.28 15.38 2.80
C ILE A 444 -3.06 14.91 4.02
N LYS A 445 -3.78 15.82 4.68
CA LYS A 445 -4.62 15.51 5.84
C LYS A 445 -5.69 14.47 5.48
N GLU A 446 -6.32 14.63 4.31
CA GLU A 446 -7.32 13.69 3.83
C GLU A 446 -6.72 12.32 3.53
N LEU A 447 -5.56 12.24 2.86
CA LEU A 447 -4.86 10.98 2.61
C LEU A 447 -4.52 10.24 3.91
N CYS A 448 -4.01 10.95 4.91
CA CYS A 448 -3.71 10.36 6.23
C CYS A 448 -4.98 9.89 6.96
N ARG A 449 -6.08 10.65 6.87
CA ARG A 449 -7.38 10.24 7.44
C ARG A 449 -7.95 9.03 6.71
N ASN A 450 -7.84 8.98 5.40
CA ASN A 450 -8.30 7.85 4.59
C ASN A 450 -7.61 6.55 5.00
N ALA A 451 -6.34 6.59 5.37
CA ALA A 451 -5.60 5.43 5.89
C ALA A 451 -6.20 4.85 7.18
N ILE A 452 -7.06 5.59 7.90
CA ILE A 452 -7.82 5.11 9.05
C ILE A 452 -9.27 4.80 8.65
N LEU A 453 -9.93 5.72 7.94
CA LEU A 453 -11.34 5.61 7.58
C LEU A 453 -11.65 4.39 6.71
N TYR A 454 -10.72 4.04 5.84
CA TYR A 454 -10.83 2.88 4.95
C TYR A 454 -10.11 1.64 5.49
N GLY A 455 -9.59 1.69 6.73
CA GLY A 455 -9.11 0.51 7.45
C GLY A 455 -10.22 -0.52 7.66
N GLY A 456 -9.84 -1.80 7.75
CA GLY A 456 -10.78 -2.89 7.97
C GLY A 456 -11.29 -3.02 9.41
N LEU A 457 -11.21 -1.94 10.19
CA LEU A 457 -11.63 -1.92 11.59
C LEU A 457 -13.14 -1.73 11.76
N PRO A 458 -13.74 -2.24 12.86
CA PRO A 458 -15.08 -1.86 13.27
C PRO A 458 -15.20 -0.34 13.50
N GLU A 459 -16.42 0.20 13.36
CA GLU A 459 -16.68 1.65 13.43
C GLU A 459 -16.21 2.29 14.74
N ASP A 460 -16.41 1.62 15.87
CA ASP A 460 -15.99 2.12 17.18
C ASP A 460 -14.45 2.18 17.32
N GLU A 461 -13.71 1.21 16.77
CA GLU A 461 -12.26 1.24 16.72
C GLU A 461 -11.75 2.33 15.76
N THR A 462 -12.38 2.46 14.59
CA THR A 462 -12.07 3.50 13.61
C THR A 462 -12.24 4.90 14.23
N GLN A 463 -13.34 5.16 14.92
CA GLN A 463 -13.60 6.46 15.56
C GLN A 463 -12.61 6.75 16.69
N ALA A 464 -12.25 5.74 17.49
CA ALA A 464 -11.24 5.90 18.54
C ALA A 464 -9.87 6.26 17.96
N LEU A 465 -9.48 5.56 16.89
CA LEU A 465 -8.19 5.80 16.20
C LEU A 465 -8.16 7.18 15.53
N LEU A 466 -9.26 7.61 14.90
CA LEU A 466 -9.38 8.95 14.32
C LEU A 466 -9.24 10.05 15.37
N ALA A 467 -9.83 9.88 16.56
CA ALA A 467 -9.72 10.84 17.64
C ALA A 467 -8.28 10.95 18.18
N GLN A 468 -7.56 9.82 18.26
CA GLN A 468 -6.15 9.79 18.60
C GLN A 468 -5.32 10.51 17.53
N TRP A 469 -5.44 10.08 16.29
CA TRP A 469 -4.75 10.66 15.15
C TRP A 469 -4.97 12.18 15.03
N GLN A 470 -6.19 12.67 15.27
CA GLN A 470 -6.46 14.12 15.24
C GLN A 470 -5.65 14.87 16.30
N THR A 471 -5.40 14.25 17.44
CA THR A 471 -4.56 14.83 18.48
C THR A 471 -3.10 14.91 18.04
N GLU A 472 -2.61 13.85 17.40
CA GLU A 472 -1.26 13.76 16.84
C GLU A 472 -1.07 14.72 15.67
N TRP A 473 -2.08 14.83 14.79
CA TRP A 473 -2.10 15.81 13.72
C TRP A 473 -1.99 17.25 14.24
N ASN A 474 -2.77 17.60 15.26
CA ASN A 474 -2.71 18.93 15.84
C ASN A 474 -1.33 19.23 16.44
N ALA A 475 -0.74 18.27 17.16
CA ALA A 475 0.60 18.42 17.72
C ALA A 475 1.68 18.58 16.62
N PHE A 476 1.56 17.83 15.53
CA PHE A 476 2.41 17.93 14.36
C PHE A 476 2.34 19.33 13.72
N VAL A 477 1.12 19.82 13.46
CA VAL A 477 0.90 21.16 12.88
C VAL A 477 1.48 22.25 13.79
N ASP A 478 1.25 22.16 15.09
CA ASP A 478 1.74 23.14 16.06
C ASP A 478 3.29 23.14 16.14
N SER A 479 3.92 21.96 16.05
CA SER A 479 5.38 21.85 16.09
C SER A 479 6.09 22.56 14.93
N PHE A 480 5.50 22.53 13.74
CA PHE A 480 6.01 23.27 12.57
C PHE A 480 5.66 24.75 12.62
N ALA A 481 4.44 25.11 13.06
CA ALA A 481 4.01 26.51 13.14
C ALA A 481 4.79 27.33 14.19
N GLU A 482 5.35 26.70 15.22
CA GLU A 482 6.19 27.34 16.24
C GLU A 482 7.66 27.49 15.79
N ALA A 483 8.11 26.67 14.85
CA ALA A 483 9.49 26.67 14.34
C ALA A 483 9.76 27.68 13.22
N GLY A 484 8.73 28.22 12.58
CA GLY A 484 8.78 29.20 11.47
C GLY A 484 8.33 30.58 11.92
#